data_bf207ce88f63c87313f1b48cc2e81e50
#
_entry.id   bf207ce88f63c87313f1b48cc2e81e50
#
_cell.length_a   1.000
_cell.length_b   1.000
_cell.length_c   1.000
_cell.angle_alpha   90.00
_cell.angle_beta   90.00
_cell.angle_gamma   90.00
#
_symmetry.space_group_name_H-M   'P 1'
#
loop_
_entity.id
_entity.type
_entity.pdbx_description
1 polymer ?
#
loop_
_entity_poly.entity_id
_entity_poly.type
_entity_poly.pdbx_seq_one_letter_code
_entity_poly.pdbx_strand_id
1 'polypeptide(L)'
;AVGRHLPPSSSRVAAFMDHFDKRFQIAARSSSGRIIAIASAHHRLNYIHPFPDGNGRVSRLMSHAMALTAGIGGQGLWSVSRGLARGLTDRGEYKRMMDLADSPRRGDRDGRGNLSEAALKTFSEWFLKVTLDQISFSARLFDLGGLDQRYRRLVADTIDDKRAPELISAVLRHGALERGDAQIVLKTSERTARNTLSKLTAAGYLTSVSPKTPV
;
A
#
# COMPACT_ATOMS: atom_id res chain seq x y z
N ALA A 1 5.87 9.17 27.08
CA ALA A 1 5.38 7.81 26.84
C ALA A 1 4.41 7.83 25.66
N VAL A 2 4.44 6.84 24.82
CA VAL A 2 3.48 6.66 23.70
C VAL A 2 2.71 5.37 24.00
N GLY A 3 1.50 5.51 24.55
CA GLY A 3 0.79 4.36 25.10
C GLY A 3 1.52 3.79 26.32
N ARG A 4 1.84 2.49 26.28
CA ARG A 4 2.62 1.80 27.33
C ARG A 4 4.13 1.82 27.07
N HIS A 5 4.57 2.30 25.90
CA HIS A 5 5.97 2.31 25.52
C HIS A 5 6.77 3.34 26.29
N LEU A 6 7.90 2.93 26.86
CA LEU A 6 8.92 3.77 27.49
C LEU A 6 10.18 3.75 26.62
N PRO A 7 10.42 4.80 25.84
CA PRO A 7 11.62 4.87 25.00
C PRO A 7 12.90 4.98 25.84
N PRO A 8 14.07 4.66 25.29
CA PRO A 8 15.36 4.92 25.90
C PRO A 8 15.50 6.40 26.31
N SER A 9 16.32 6.68 27.33
CA SER A 9 16.65 8.07 27.70
C SER A 9 17.27 8.82 26.52
N SER A 10 17.02 10.12 26.42
CA SER A 10 17.54 10.96 25.33
C SER A 10 19.06 10.86 25.16
N SER A 11 19.83 10.74 26.26
CA SER A 11 21.27 10.56 26.26
C SER A 11 21.74 9.25 25.57
N ARG A 12 20.86 8.25 25.43
CA ARG A 12 21.19 6.97 24.82
C ARG A 12 20.72 6.84 23.37
N VAL A 13 19.90 7.77 22.88
CA VAL A 13 19.31 7.70 21.52
C VAL A 13 20.40 7.59 20.46
N ALA A 14 21.46 8.40 20.53
CA ALA A 14 22.54 8.35 19.55
C ALA A 14 23.18 6.95 19.46
N ALA A 15 23.54 6.36 20.59
CA ALA A 15 24.13 5.01 20.62
C ALA A 15 23.19 3.93 20.10
N PHE A 16 21.87 4.07 20.36
CA PHE A 16 20.87 3.16 19.81
C PHE A 16 20.70 3.32 18.29
N MET A 17 20.80 4.55 17.77
CA MET A 17 20.74 4.80 16.34
C MET A 17 21.98 4.30 15.61
N ASP A 18 23.20 4.46 16.19
CA ASP A 18 24.42 3.87 15.63
C ASP A 18 24.33 2.35 15.56
N HIS A 19 23.79 1.71 16.61
CA HIS A 19 23.56 0.27 16.60
C HIS A 19 22.49 -0.12 15.56
N PHE A 20 21.44 0.68 15.43
CA PHE A 20 20.38 0.49 14.43
C PHE A 20 20.95 0.50 13.03
N ASP A 21 21.74 1.53 12.68
CA ASP A 21 22.36 1.66 11.37
C ASP A 21 23.21 0.43 11.03
N LYS A 22 24.14 0.06 11.92
CA LYS A 22 25.00 -1.13 11.75
C LYS A 22 24.18 -2.41 11.60
N ARG A 23 23.12 -2.57 12.38
CA ARG A 23 22.32 -3.81 12.42
C ARG A 23 21.41 -3.98 11.22
N PHE A 24 20.91 -2.91 10.65
CA PHE A 24 19.92 -2.93 9.58
C PHE A 24 20.44 -2.55 8.19
N GLN A 25 21.76 -2.73 7.96
CA GLN A 25 22.36 -2.72 6.62
C GLN A 25 21.81 -3.88 5.79
N ILE A 26 20.70 -3.65 5.06
CA ILE A 26 19.96 -4.73 4.38
C ILE A 26 20.60 -5.18 3.07
N ALA A 27 21.39 -4.33 2.42
CA ALA A 27 22.02 -4.64 1.13
C ALA A 27 22.90 -5.90 1.17
N ALA A 28 23.59 -6.14 2.28
CA ALA A 28 24.47 -7.30 2.49
C ALA A 28 23.73 -8.60 2.88
N ARG A 29 22.40 -8.56 3.01
CA ARG A 29 21.61 -9.73 3.44
C ARG A 29 21.09 -10.53 2.26
N SER A 30 20.77 -11.82 2.51
CA SER A 30 19.98 -12.64 1.57
C SER A 30 18.60 -12.03 1.32
N SER A 31 17.94 -12.40 0.23
CA SER A 31 16.61 -11.88 -0.11
C SER A 31 15.60 -12.04 1.01
N SER A 32 15.49 -13.24 1.62
CA SER A 32 14.64 -13.47 2.79
C SER A 32 15.08 -12.66 4.02
N GLY A 33 16.40 -12.55 4.25
CA GLY A 33 16.95 -11.76 5.34
C GLY A 33 16.62 -10.27 5.24
N ARG A 34 16.57 -9.71 4.02
CA ARG A 34 16.15 -8.32 3.78
C ARG A 34 14.70 -8.11 4.16
N ILE A 35 13.81 -9.01 3.73
CA ILE A 35 12.37 -8.93 4.00
C ILE A 35 12.09 -9.01 5.50
N ILE A 36 12.70 -9.98 6.20
CA ILE A 36 12.53 -10.13 7.67
C ILE A 36 13.09 -8.90 8.41
N ALA A 37 14.21 -8.33 7.94
CA ALA A 37 14.81 -7.15 8.54
C ALA A 37 13.87 -5.93 8.52
N ILE A 38 12.99 -5.79 7.53
CA ILE A 38 12.05 -4.65 7.46
C ILE A 38 11.11 -4.63 8.68
N ALA A 39 10.53 -5.78 9.03
CA ALA A 39 9.62 -5.89 10.17
C ALA A 39 10.34 -5.56 11.49
N SER A 40 11.51 -6.15 11.72
CA SER A 40 12.27 -5.92 12.94
C SER A 40 12.84 -4.50 13.03
N ALA A 41 13.24 -3.89 11.90
CA ALA A 41 13.66 -2.49 11.83
C ALA A 41 12.50 -1.54 12.15
N HIS A 42 11.32 -1.81 11.60
CA HIS A 42 10.12 -1.02 11.89
C HIS A 42 9.82 -0.95 13.38
N HIS A 43 9.82 -2.11 14.07
CA HIS A 43 9.65 -2.14 15.52
C HIS A 43 10.79 -1.41 16.23
N ARG A 44 12.05 -1.68 15.86
CA ARG A 44 13.22 -1.12 16.54
C ARG A 44 13.27 0.41 16.45
N LEU A 45 12.96 1.02 15.31
CA LEU A 45 12.92 2.48 15.18
C LEU A 45 11.83 3.09 16.07
N ASN A 46 10.64 2.48 16.12
CA ASN A 46 9.59 2.93 17.02
C ASN A 46 9.97 2.74 18.50
N TYR A 47 10.68 1.68 18.83
CA TYR A 47 11.20 1.44 20.18
C TYR A 47 12.21 2.52 20.62
N ILE A 48 13.16 2.88 19.74
CA ILE A 48 14.16 3.93 20.02
C ILE A 48 13.48 5.29 20.17
N HIS A 49 12.44 5.54 19.38
CA HIS A 49 11.64 6.75 19.38
C HIS A 49 12.49 8.03 19.28
N PRO A 50 13.32 8.17 18.23
CA PRO A 50 14.39 9.18 18.19
C PRO A 50 13.89 10.62 18.01
N PHE A 51 12.62 10.82 17.61
CA PHE A 51 12.07 12.14 17.34
C PHE A 51 11.04 12.54 18.39
N PRO A 52 10.90 13.86 18.70
CA PRO A 52 9.86 14.35 19.59
C PRO A 52 8.44 14.03 19.09
N ASP A 53 8.24 14.07 17.78
CA ASP A 53 7.00 13.68 17.08
C ASP A 53 7.31 13.02 15.72
N GLY A 54 6.34 12.31 15.16
CA GLY A 54 6.42 11.75 13.81
C GLY A 54 7.10 10.38 13.70
N ASN A 55 7.51 9.75 14.80
CA ASN A 55 8.21 8.44 14.76
C ASN A 55 7.45 7.38 13.96
N GLY A 56 6.13 7.29 14.11
CA GLY A 56 5.31 6.37 13.33
C GLY A 56 5.27 6.69 11.84
N ARG A 57 5.37 7.96 11.44
CA ARG A 57 5.47 8.37 10.02
C ARG A 57 6.83 7.98 9.45
N VAL A 58 7.89 8.28 10.19
CA VAL A 58 9.27 7.95 9.79
C VAL A 58 9.46 6.44 9.68
N SER A 59 8.97 5.65 10.64
CA SER A 59 9.10 4.19 10.60
C SER A 59 8.37 3.57 9.41
N ARG A 60 7.21 4.09 9.02
CA ARG A 60 6.49 3.65 7.82
C ARG A 60 7.23 4.02 6.54
N LEU A 61 7.77 5.24 6.46
CA LEU A 61 8.58 5.69 5.32
C LEU A 61 9.85 4.86 5.18
N MET A 62 10.56 4.64 6.29
CA MET A 62 11.75 3.78 6.32
C MET A 62 11.42 2.36 5.85
N SER A 63 10.32 1.77 6.33
CA SER A 63 9.90 0.42 5.89
C SER A 63 9.62 0.37 4.39
N HIS A 64 9.05 1.44 3.83
CA HIS A 64 8.83 1.55 2.39
C HIS A 64 10.17 1.64 1.62
N ALA A 65 11.11 2.49 2.06
CA ALA A 65 12.44 2.59 1.47
C ALA A 65 13.20 1.25 1.54
N MET A 66 13.14 0.57 2.68
CA MET A 66 13.72 -0.78 2.83
C MET A 66 13.07 -1.80 1.89
N ALA A 67 11.75 -1.73 1.68
CA ALA A 67 11.05 -2.60 0.73
C ALA A 67 11.51 -2.37 -0.72
N LEU A 68 11.74 -1.12 -1.12
CA LEU A 68 12.33 -0.78 -2.42
C LEU A 68 13.73 -1.39 -2.56
N THR A 69 14.60 -1.19 -1.57
CA THR A 69 15.96 -1.75 -1.55
C THR A 69 15.95 -3.29 -1.52
N ALA A 70 14.96 -3.90 -0.89
CA ALA A 70 14.79 -5.36 -0.85
C ALA A 70 14.27 -5.96 -2.18
N GLY A 71 13.89 -5.14 -3.15
CA GLY A 71 13.35 -5.56 -4.43
C GLY A 71 11.85 -5.93 -4.39
N ILE A 72 11.15 -5.67 -3.30
CA ILE A 72 9.70 -5.94 -3.16
C ILE A 72 8.85 -4.67 -3.16
N GLY A 73 9.46 -3.50 -3.37
CA GLY A 73 8.77 -2.21 -3.32
C GLY A 73 7.79 -1.93 -4.47
N GLY A 74 7.80 -2.74 -5.54
CA GLY A 74 6.86 -2.59 -6.65
C GLY A 74 6.86 -1.18 -7.26
N GLN A 75 8.02 -0.54 -7.37
CA GLN A 75 8.20 0.84 -7.87
C GLN A 75 7.31 1.88 -7.14
N GLY A 76 6.97 1.62 -5.87
CA GLY A 76 6.11 2.50 -5.07
C GLY A 76 4.61 2.29 -5.25
N LEU A 77 4.19 1.29 -6.02
CA LEU A 77 2.77 1.02 -6.27
C LEU A 77 2.00 0.47 -5.06
N TRP A 78 2.70 0.10 -4.00
CA TRP A 78 2.09 -0.32 -2.73
C TRP A 78 2.85 0.24 -1.53
N SER A 79 2.21 0.26 -0.37
CA SER A 79 2.81 0.69 0.89
C SER A 79 2.20 -0.08 2.06
N VAL A 80 3.04 -0.47 3.02
CA VAL A 80 2.58 -1.10 4.25
C VAL A 80 1.73 -0.16 5.12
N SER A 81 1.86 1.15 4.92
CA SER A 81 1.22 2.18 5.76
C SER A 81 -0.30 2.01 5.89
N ARG A 82 -0.99 1.75 4.76
CA ARG A 82 -2.44 1.49 4.75
C ARG A 82 -2.79 0.22 5.52
N GLY A 83 -2.00 -0.84 5.34
CA GLY A 83 -2.19 -2.12 6.04
C GLY A 83 -2.02 -1.99 7.55
N LEU A 84 -0.99 -1.28 8.00
CA LEU A 84 -0.77 -1.00 9.44
C LEU A 84 -1.91 -0.18 10.06
N ALA A 85 -2.47 0.78 9.30
CA ALA A 85 -3.60 1.60 9.78
C ALA A 85 -4.90 0.80 9.87
N ARG A 86 -5.12 -0.17 8.96
CA ARG A 86 -6.33 -1.00 8.90
C ARG A 86 -6.25 -2.20 9.84
N GLY A 87 -5.05 -2.81 9.97
CA GLY A 87 -4.85 -4.14 10.53
C GLY A 87 -5.35 -5.26 9.61
N LEU A 88 -5.20 -6.49 10.01
CA LEU A 88 -5.80 -7.66 9.36
C LEU A 88 -7.21 -7.92 9.90
N THR A 89 -7.43 -7.70 11.19
CA THR A 89 -8.69 -7.91 11.89
C THR A 89 -9.39 -6.60 12.25
N ASP A 90 -8.68 -5.63 12.80
CA ASP A 90 -9.21 -4.33 13.20
C ASP A 90 -8.12 -3.24 13.28
N ARG A 91 -8.55 -1.97 13.35
CA ARG A 91 -7.66 -0.79 13.38
C ARG A 91 -6.76 -0.68 14.63
N GLY A 92 -7.07 -1.40 15.70
CA GLY A 92 -6.27 -1.41 16.93
C GLY A 92 -5.14 -2.42 16.92
N GLU A 93 -5.16 -3.35 15.96
CA GLU A 93 -4.24 -4.50 15.92
C GLU A 93 -2.76 -4.07 15.84
N TYR A 94 -2.43 -3.05 15.06
CA TYR A 94 -1.06 -2.54 14.99
C TYR A 94 -0.51 -2.11 16.35
N LYS A 95 -1.30 -1.38 17.14
CA LYS A 95 -0.88 -0.94 18.48
C LYS A 95 -0.68 -2.14 19.40
N ARG A 96 -1.60 -3.11 19.39
CA ARG A 96 -1.47 -4.34 20.19
C ARG A 96 -0.23 -5.15 19.83
N MET A 97 0.10 -5.23 18.53
CA MET A 97 1.28 -5.95 18.07
C MET A 97 2.58 -5.22 18.42
N MET A 98 2.58 -3.88 18.39
CA MET A 98 3.70 -3.08 18.90
C MET A 98 3.91 -3.28 20.42
N ASP A 99 2.84 -3.19 21.20
CA ASP A 99 2.88 -3.45 22.64
C ASP A 99 3.36 -4.87 22.97
N LEU A 100 2.93 -5.86 22.19
CA LEU A 100 3.42 -7.24 22.29
C LEU A 100 4.94 -7.32 22.06
N ALA A 101 5.44 -6.67 21.01
CA ALA A 101 6.86 -6.69 20.66
C ALA A 101 7.76 -5.98 21.69
N ASP A 102 7.19 -5.13 22.54
CA ASP A 102 7.84 -4.49 23.68
C ASP A 102 7.81 -5.34 24.97
N SER A 103 7.22 -6.54 24.92
CA SER A 103 7.17 -7.42 26.09
C SER A 103 8.56 -7.76 26.60
N PRO A 104 8.77 -7.82 27.94
CA PRO A 104 10.05 -8.23 28.51
C PRO A 104 10.36 -9.70 28.19
N ARG A 105 11.65 -10.03 28.18
CA ARG A 105 12.12 -11.41 28.01
C ARG A 105 11.52 -12.35 29.07
N ARG A 106 11.22 -13.58 28.69
CA ARG A 106 10.60 -14.60 29.56
C ARG A 106 11.59 -15.64 30.07
N GLY A 107 12.87 -15.37 30.06
CA GLY A 107 13.91 -16.28 30.50
C GLY A 107 15.18 -16.15 29.67
N ASP A 108 16.18 -16.98 29.95
CA ASP A 108 17.51 -16.81 29.37
C ASP A 108 17.55 -17.12 27.87
N ARG A 109 16.66 -17.94 27.37
CA ARG A 109 16.57 -18.31 25.94
C ARG A 109 15.60 -17.45 25.14
N ASP A 110 14.87 -16.53 25.77
CA ASP A 110 13.92 -15.61 25.14
C ASP A 110 14.42 -14.18 25.29
N GLY A 111 15.54 -13.85 24.67
CA GLY A 111 16.10 -12.53 24.88
C GLY A 111 16.81 -11.92 23.68
N ARG A 112 16.47 -10.67 23.42
CA ARG A 112 17.20 -9.69 22.59
C ARG A 112 17.50 -8.46 23.45
N GLY A 113 18.37 -8.64 24.43
CA GLY A 113 18.54 -7.72 25.55
C GLY A 113 17.43 -7.91 26.59
N ASN A 114 16.71 -6.85 26.94
CA ASN A 114 15.64 -6.88 27.94
C ASN A 114 14.27 -7.32 27.35
N LEU A 115 14.16 -7.45 26.04
CA LEU A 115 12.89 -7.73 25.34
C LEU A 115 12.83 -9.19 24.87
N SER A 116 11.59 -9.68 24.71
CA SER A 116 11.30 -11.02 24.23
C SER A 116 11.61 -11.17 22.72
N GLU A 117 12.38 -12.18 22.37
CA GLU A 117 12.61 -12.56 20.98
C GLU A 117 11.37 -13.24 20.37
N ALA A 118 10.70 -14.08 21.13
CA ALA A 118 9.45 -14.72 20.70
C ALA A 118 8.37 -13.68 20.35
N ALA A 119 8.23 -12.64 21.16
CA ALA A 119 7.29 -11.57 20.90
C ALA A 119 7.65 -10.77 19.61
N LEU A 120 8.94 -10.50 19.38
CA LEU A 120 9.38 -9.87 18.13
C LEU A 120 9.10 -10.76 16.91
N LYS A 121 9.29 -12.07 17.04
CA LYS A 121 8.99 -13.03 15.98
C LYS A 121 7.50 -12.98 15.63
N THR A 122 6.62 -13.04 16.63
CA THR A 122 5.16 -12.91 16.42
C THR A 122 4.78 -11.61 15.74
N PHE A 123 5.35 -10.48 16.17
CA PHE A 123 5.16 -9.18 15.51
C PHE A 123 5.64 -9.22 14.05
N SER A 124 6.82 -9.79 13.80
CA SER A 124 7.39 -9.85 12.46
C SER A 124 6.54 -10.70 11.51
N GLU A 125 6.04 -11.83 11.97
CA GLU A 125 5.12 -12.68 11.21
C GLU A 125 3.82 -11.92 10.85
N TRP A 126 3.25 -11.22 11.82
CA TRP A 126 2.07 -10.38 11.59
C TRP A 126 2.36 -9.25 10.58
N PHE A 127 3.47 -8.53 10.76
CA PHE A 127 3.88 -7.44 9.86
C PHE A 127 4.05 -7.93 8.40
N LEU A 128 4.62 -9.11 8.22
CA LEU A 128 4.78 -9.73 6.90
C LEU A 128 3.43 -10.14 6.30
N LYS A 129 2.48 -10.62 7.11
CA LYS A 129 1.11 -10.90 6.65
C LYS A 129 0.40 -9.62 6.21
N VAL A 130 0.54 -8.52 6.95
CA VAL A 130 0.02 -7.19 6.55
C VAL A 130 0.68 -6.75 5.24
N THR A 131 1.98 -6.94 5.09
CA THR A 131 2.72 -6.61 3.86
C THR A 131 2.18 -7.39 2.66
N LEU A 132 2.00 -8.70 2.81
CA LEU A 132 1.46 -9.57 1.76
C LEU A 132 0.02 -9.19 1.38
N ASP A 133 -0.84 -8.85 2.37
CA ASP A 133 -2.19 -8.35 2.13
C ASP A 133 -2.17 -7.06 1.29
N GLN A 134 -1.25 -6.14 1.58
CA GLN A 134 -1.15 -4.88 0.82
C GLN A 134 -0.61 -5.09 -0.61
N ILE A 135 0.36 -5.95 -0.80
CA ILE A 135 0.86 -6.32 -2.13
C ILE A 135 -0.26 -6.96 -2.94
N SER A 136 -0.98 -7.93 -2.36
CA SER A 136 -2.10 -8.62 -3.01
C SER A 136 -3.25 -7.68 -3.35
N PHE A 137 -3.56 -6.73 -2.46
CA PHE A 137 -4.55 -5.69 -2.69
C PHE A 137 -4.15 -4.82 -3.89
N SER A 138 -2.91 -4.32 -3.92
CA SER A 138 -2.42 -3.47 -5.00
C SER A 138 -2.34 -4.22 -6.33
N ALA A 139 -1.89 -5.47 -6.33
CA ALA A 139 -1.85 -6.31 -7.53
C ALA A 139 -3.25 -6.45 -8.17
N ARG A 140 -4.30 -6.59 -7.34
CA ARG A 140 -5.69 -6.65 -7.84
C ARG A 140 -6.19 -5.30 -8.38
N LEU A 141 -5.73 -4.18 -7.80
CA LEU A 141 -6.08 -2.84 -8.31
C LEU A 141 -5.45 -2.56 -9.67
N PHE A 142 -4.24 -3.03 -9.89
CA PHE A 142 -3.49 -2.84 -11.13
C PHE A 142 -3.66 -3.99 -12.14
N ASP A 143 -4.59 -4.91 -11.91
CA ASP A 143 -5.04 -5.87 -12.92
C ASP A 143 -5.93 -5.15 -13.95
N LEU A 144 -5.27 -4.52 -14.94
CA LEU A 144 -5.94 -3.74 -15.99
C LEU A 144 -6.88 -4.60 -16.84
N GLY A 145 -6.55 -5.87 -17.08
CA GLY A 145 -7.41 -6.81 -17.82
C GLY A 145 -8.69 -7.12 -17.04
N GLY A 146 -8.57 -7.44 -15.76
CA GLY A 146 -9.71 -7.64 -14.89
C GLY A 146 -10.52 -6.37 -14.62
N LEU A 147 -9.86 -5.21 -14.63
CA LEU A 147 -10.53 -3.91 -14.52
C LEU A 147 -11.39 -3.64 -15.76
N ASP A 148 -10.83 -3.81 -16.97
CA ASP A 148 -11.56 -3.65 -18.22
C ASP A 148 -12.81 -4.54 -18.27
N GLN A 149 -12.66 -5.83 -17.95
CA GLN A 149 -13.78 -6.78 -17.93
C GLN A 149 -14.87 -6.37 -16.94
N ARG A 150 -14.52 -5.91 -15.74
CA ARG A 150 -15.48 -5.46 -14.73
C ARG A 150 -16.26 -4.23 -15.20
N TYR A 151 -15.58 -3.23 -15.76
CA TYR A 151 -16.24 -2.04 -16.27
C TYR A 151 -17.12 -2.33 -17.50
N ARG A 152 -16.64 -3.15 -18.43
CA ARG A 152 -17.46 -3.59 -19.58
C ARG A 152 -18.74 -4.27 -19.12
N ARG A 153 -18.67 -5.16 -18.13
CA ARG A 153 -19.84 -5.86 -17.56
C ARG A 153 -20.76 -4.88 -16.85
N LEU A 154 -20.23 -4.04 -15.97
CA LEU A 154 -21.00 -3.03 -15.25
C LEU A 154 -21.76 -2.09 -16.20
N VAL A 155 -21.09 -1.60 -17.23
CA VAL A 155 -21.70 -0.72 -18.24
C VAL A 155 -22.74 -1.46 -19.09
N ALA A 156 -22.48 -2.71 -19.45
CA ALA A 156 -23.47 -3.52 -20.17
C ALA A 156 -24.76 -3.76 -19.38
N ASP A 157 -24.63 -3.88 -18.05
CA ASP A 157 -25.79 -4.13 -17.15
C ASP A 157 -26.56 -2.83 -16.83
N THR A 158 -25.93 -1.65 -16.96
CA THR A 158 -26.53 -0.39 -16.51
C THR A 158 -26.89 0.58 -17.64
N ILE A 159 -26.27 0.44 -18.81
CA ILE A 159 -26.48 1.32 -19.97
C ILE A 159 -27.15 0.54 -21.10
N ASP A 160 -28.34 0.96 -21.48
CA ASP A 160 -29.04 0.41 -22.66
C ASP A 160 -28.41 0.93 -23.97
N ASP A 161 -27.17 0.49 -24.21
CA ASP A 161 -26.44 0.66 -25.46
C ASP A 161 -25.31 -0.36 -25.57
N LYS A 162 -25.45 -1.33 -26.47
CA LYS A 162 -24.48 -2.42 -26.68
C LYS A 162 -23.07 -1.96 -27.05
N ARG A 163 -22.90 -0.69 -27.45
CA ARG A 163 -21.61 -0.08 -27.79
C ARG A 163 -20.91 0.56 -26.59
N ALA A 164 -21.63 0.88 -25.53
CA ALA A 164 -21.08 1.55 -24.35
C ALA A 164 -19.90 0.80 -23.70
N PRO A 165 -19.89 -0.55 -23.60
CA PRO A 165 -18.73 -1.29 -23.09
C PRO A 165 -17.45 -1.14 -23.90
N GLU A 166 -17.56 -0.96 -25.22
CA GLU A 166 -16.41 -0.74 -26.09
C GLU A 166 -15.79 0.63 -25.84
N LEU A 167 -16.64 1.65 -25.69
CA LEU A 167 -16.19 3.02 -25.47
C LEU A 167 -15.52 3.19 -24.11
N ILE A 168 -16.09 2.61 -23.04
CA ILE A 168 -15.47 2.66 -21.70
C ILE A 168 -14.12 1.94 -21.68
N SER A 169 -14.01 0.82 -22.42
CA SER A 169 -12.74 0.09 -22.57
C SER A 169 -11.66 0.95 -23.24
N ALA A 170 -12.01 1.70 -24.27
CA ALA A 170 -11.07 2.62 -24.94
C ALA A 170 -10.61 3.73 -23.97
N VAL A 171 -11.52 4.35 -23.22
CA VAL A 171 -11.18 5.37 -22.22
C VAL A 171 -10.28 4.82 -21.13
N LEU A 172 -10.57 3.62 -20.60
CA LEU A 172 -9.72 2.97 -19.59
C LEU A 172 -8.28 2.70 -20.07
N ARG A 173 -8.10 2.38 -21.35
CA ARG A 173 -6.76 2.12 -21.91
C ARG A 173 -5.96 3.38 -22.19
N HIS A 174 -6.62 4.47 -22.56
CA HIS A 174 -5.97 5.71 -22.99
C HIS A 174 -6.01 6.83 -21.95
N GLY A 175 -6.79 6.66 -20.86
CA GLY A 175 -6.99 7.65 -19.81
C GLY A 175 -7.98 8.75 -20.18
N ALA A 176 -8.10 9.09 -21.46
CA ALA A 176 -9.07 10.02 -22.02
C ALA A 176 -9.39 9.65 -23.48
N LEU A 177 -10.49 10.15 -24.01
CA LEU A 177 -10.90 9.95 -25.39
C LEU A 177 -11.40 11.27 -25.97
N GLU A 178 -10.84 11.67 -27.13
CA GLU A 178 -11.38 12.78 -27.89
C GLU A 178 -12.77 12.42 -28.42
N ARG A 179 -13.70 13.37 -28.33
CA ARG A 179 -15.11 13.10 -28.71
C ARG A 179 -15.26 12.68 -30.17
N GLY A 180 -14.38 13.21 -31.04
CA GLY A 180 -14.34 12.85 -32.48
C GLY A 180 -13.89 11.40 -32.70
N ASP A 181 -13.03 10.88 -31.82
CA ASP A 181 -12.48 9.52 -31.97
C ASP A 181 -13.48 8.42 -31.57
N ALA A 182 -14.52 8.78 -30.83
CA ALA A 182 -15.55 7.83 -30.43
C ALA A 182 -16.22 7.12 -31.63
N GLN A 183 -16.40 7.81 -32.76
CA GLN A 183 -16.91 7.23 -34.00
C GLN A 183 -15.97 6.18 -34.58
N ILE A 184 -14.66 6.41 -34.47
CA ILE A 184 -13.61 5.52 -34.95
C ILE A 184 -13.57 4.27 -34.08
N VAL A 185 -13.56 4.45 -32.76
CA VAL A 185 -13.58 3.35 -31.78
C VAL A 185 -14.80 2.45 -31.98
N LEU A 186 -15.98 3.05 -32.13
CA LEU A 186 -17.23 2.34 -32.26
C LEU A 186 -17.57 1.91 -33.70
N LYS A 187 -16.74 2.30 -34.68
CA LYS A 187 -16.98 2.05 -36.13
C LYS A 187 -18.41 2.39 -36.55
N THR A 188 -18.89 3.58 -36.16
CA THR A 188 -20.27 4.00 -36.36
C THR A 188 -20.36 5.48 -36.77
N SER A 189 -21.55 5.99 -37.03
CA SER A 189 -21.73 7.40 -37.32
C SER A 189 -21.45 8.30 -36.13
N GLU A 190 -20.99 9.54 -36.39
CA GLU A 190 -20.71 10.54 -35.35
C GLU A 190 -21.93 10.76 -34.43
N ARG A 191 -23.13 10.82 -35.00
CA ARG A 191 -24.37 10.99 -34.21
C ARG A 191 -24.57 9.85 -33.22
N THR A 192 -24.34 8.60 -33.65
CA THR A 192 -24.50 7.41 -32.79
C THR A 192 -23.42 7.41 -31.70
N ALA A 193 -22.16 7.70 -32.05
CA ALA A 193 -21.07 7.75 -31.08
C ALA A 193 -21.30 8.84 -30.02
N ARG A 194 -21.76 10.02 -30.44
CA ARG A 194 -22.11 11.13 -29.53
C ARG A 194 -23.26 10.76 -28.58
N ASN A 195 -24.27 10.02 -29.06
CA ASN A 195 -25.35 9.54 -28.20
C ASN A 195 -24.83 8.55 -27.13
N THR A 196 -23.98 7.60 -27.50
CA THR A 196 -23.36 6.66 -26.57
C THR A 196 -22.50 7.39 -25.52
N LEU A 197 -21.66 8.38 -25.92
CA LEU A 197 -20.92 9.23 -25.02
C LEU A 197 -21.82 9.98 -24.03
N SER A 198 -22.93 10.54 -24.55
CA SER A 198 -23.91 11.27 -23.72
C SER A 198 -24.51 10.38 -22.64
N LYS A 199 -24.89 9.14 -22.99
CA LYS A 199 -25.41 8.16 -22.01
C LYS A 199 -24.39 7.83 -20.91
N LEU A 200 -23.14 7.58 -21.30
CA LEU A 200 -22.05 7.27 -20.34
C LEU A 200 -21.72 8.46 -19.43
N THR A 201 -21.76 9.68 -19.97
CA THR A 201 -21.55 10.91 -19.20
C THR A 201 -22.73 11.17 -18.25
N ALA A 202 -23.96 11.01 -18.72
CA ALA A 202 -25.18 11.19 -17.90
C ALA A 202 -25.24 10.17 -16.74
N ALA A 203 -24.75 8.96 -16.96
CA ALA A 203 -24.64 7.93 -15.93
C ALA A 203 -23.42 8.06 -15.00
N GLY A 204 -22.57 9.07 -15.21
CA GLY A 204 -21.40 9.34 -14.36
C GLY A 204 -20.19 8.43 -14.60
N TYR A 205 -20.18 7.63 -15.65
CA TYR A 205 -19.01 6.79 -16.00
C TYR A 205 -17.90 7.60 -16.65
N LEU A 206 -18.22 8.68 -17.32
CA LEU A 206 -17.29 9.60 -17.96
C LEU A 206 -17.53 11.02 -17.45
N THR A 207 -16.46 11.79 -17.34
CA THR A 207 -16.52 13.21 -17.00
C THR A 207 -15.81 14.04 -18.06
N SER A 208 -16.20 15.27 -18.23
CA SER A 208 -15.58 16.22 -19.15
C SER A 208 -15.66 17.62 -18.56
N VAL A 209 -14.59 18.39 -18.67
CA VAL A 209 -14.54 19.76 -18.15
C VAL A 209 -15.47 20.68 -18.94
N SER A 210 -15.64 20.43 -20.23
CA SER A 210 -16.58 21.16 -21.09
C SER A 210 -17.08 20.28 -22.24
N PRO A 211 -18.16 20.70 -22.96
CA PRO A 211 -18.67 19.97 -24.12
C PRO A 211 -17.66 19.78 -25.26
N LYS A 212 -16.56 20.54 -25.27
CA LYS A 212 -15.53 20.49 -26.32
C LYS A 212 -14.25 19.77 -25.88
N THR A 213 -14.10 19.42 -24.60
CA THR A 213 -12.92 18.72 -24.08
C THR A 213 -13.08 17.20 -24.18
N PRO A 214 -11.98 16.42 -24.11
CA PRO A 214 -12.01 14.96 -23.99
C PRO A 214 -12.88 14.46 -22.83
N VAL A 215 -13.31 13.22 -22.89
CA VAL A 215 -14.05 12.50 -21.86
C VAL A 215 -13.20 11.39 -21.26
#